data_f4a3ebe7523d105d23d2ce20237896fa
#
_entry.id   f4a3ebe7523d105d23d2ce20237896fa
#
_cell.length_a   1.000
_cell.length_b   1.000
_cell.length_c   1.000
_cell.angle_alpha   90.00
_cell.angle_beta   90.00
_cell.angle_gamma   90.00
#
_symmetry.space_group_name_H-M   'P 1'
#
loop_
_entity.id
_entity.type
_entity.pdbx_description
1 polymer ?
#
loop_
_entity_poly.entity_id
_entity_poly.type
_entity_poly.pdbx_seq_one_letter_code
_entity_poly.pdbx_strand_id
1 'polypeptide(L)'
;MYLLLVGMSLFLFIIMETRYKIIRNKKELKRLIACCIATGYACCDYETNAEPIYNKSFKPTILSVSWMPGFGASIPLDHFQTKEYTAPGWNWKKMLRKFGEEVIENYDVVKVAWNWKFDDQINQKYKIFYRGTCL
;
A
#
# COMPACT_ATOMS: atom_id res chain seq x y z
N MET A 1 11.33 10.28 24.69
CA MET A 1 10.69 9.20 23.91
C MET A 1 9.18 9.38 23.80
N TYR A 2 8.47 9.65 24.88
CA TYR A 2 7.02 9.91 24.86
C TYR A 2 6.60 11.14 24.02
N LEU A 3 7.34 12.22 24.11
CA LEU A 3 7.06 13.44 23.34
C LEU A 3 7.26 13.26 21.82
N LEU A 4 8.20 12.42 21.40
CA LEU A 4 8.42 12.10 19.99
C LEU A 4 7.28 11.24 19.43
N LEU A 5 6.77 10.28 20.21
CA LEU A 5 5.64 9.43 19.83
C LEU A 5 4.33 10.21 19.76
N VAL A 6 4.11 11.14 20.69
CA VAL A 6 2.93 12.02 20.69
C VAL A 6 2.99 13.00 19.51
N GLY A 7 4.17 13.57 19.21
CA GLY A 7 4.37 14.44 18.05
C GLY A 7 4.19 13.72 16.72
N MET A 8 4.69 12.48 16.60
CA MET A 8 4.48 11.64 15.42
C MET A 8 3.03 11.22 15.25
N SER A 9 2.33 10.87 16.32
CA SER A 9 0.90 10.52 16.29
C SER A 9 0.05 11.71 15.86
N LEU A 10 0.33 12.90 16.38
CA LEU A 10 -0.35 14.14 16.00
C LEU A 10 -0.06 14.53 14.54
N PHE A 11 1.19 14.37 14.09
CA PHE A 11 1.62 14.62 12.71
C PHE A 11 0.93 13.66 11.73
N LEU A 12 0.82 12.37 12.08
CA LEU A 12 0.09 11.37 11.30
C LEU A 12 -1.40 11.67 11.26
N PHE A 13 -1.99 12.16 12.35
CA PHE A 13 -3.39 12.56 12.43
C PHE A 13 -3.70 13.79 11.56
N ILE A 14 -2.80 14.77 11.54
CA ILE A 14 -2.92 15.97 10.71
C ILE A 14 -2.77 15.66 9.22
N ILE A 15 -1.95 14.65 8.87
CA ILE A 15 -1.72 14.26 7.46
C ILE A 15 -2.90 13.47 6.89
N MET A 16 -3.62 12.70 7.71
CA MET A 16 -4.74 11.86 7.29
C MET A 16 -5.99 12.22 8.12
N GLU A 17 -6.76 13.18 7.63
CA GLU A 17 -8.02 13.63 8.28
C GLU A 17 -9.09 12.54 8.35
N THR A 18 -8.97 11.47 7.59
CA THR A 18 -9.92 10.36 7.55
C THR A 18 -9.24 9.04 7.86
N ARG A 19 -9.93 8.17 8.61
CA ARG A 19 -9.44 6.82 8.96
C ARG A 19 -9.24 5.93 7.74
N TYR A 20 -10.01 6.16 6.68
CA TYR A 20 -9.90 5.46 5.40
C TYR A 20 -9.82 6.44 4.26
N LYS A 21 -8.93 6.17 3.31
CA LYS A 21 -8.71 7.04 2.16
C LYS A 21 -8.42 6.25 0.89
N ILE A 22 -8.98 6.71 -0.22
CA ILE A 22 -8.54 6.29 -1.55
C ILE A 22 -7.38 7.19 -1.97
N ILE A 23 -6.26 6.59 -2.33
CA ILE A 23 -5.08 7.30 -2.84
C ILE A 23 -5.35 7.77 -4.26
N ARG A 24 -5.36 9.07 -4.48
CA ARG A 24 -5.77 9.69 -5.75
C ARG A 24 -4.64 10.26 -6.56
N ASN A 25 -3.49 10.50 -5.95
CA ASN A 25 -2.35 11.16 -6.59
C ASN A 25 -1.02 10.78 -5.90
N LYS A 26 0.08 11.19 -6.54
CA LYS A 26 1.44 10.91 -6.02
C LYS A 26 1.71 11.49 -4.63
N LYS A 27 1.14 12.65 -4.32
CA LYS A 27 1.34 13.30 -3.02
C LYS A 27 0.70 12.47 -1.90
N GLU A 28 -0.50 11.95 -2.14
CA GLU A 28 -1.18 11.07 -1.20
C GLU A 28 -0.46 9.74 -1.02
N LEU A 29 0.08 9.17 -2.11
CA LEU A 29 0.90 7.96 -2.03
C LEU A 29 2.16 8.18 -1.18
N LYS A 30 2.85 9.30 -1.37
CA LYS A 30 4.02 9.64 -0.54
C LYS A 30 3.66 9.75 0.95
N ARG A 31 2.49 10.29 1.28
CA ARG A 31 1.99 10.37 2.65
C ARG A 31 1.71 8.98 3.24
N LEU A 32 1.08 8.10 2.47
CA LEU A 32 0.84 6.72 2.88
C LEU A 32 2.17 6.00 3.17
N ILE A 33 3.13 6.11 2.26
CA ILE A 33 4.47 5.54 2.44
C ILE A 33 5.13 6.07 3.71
N ALA A 34 5.07 7.38 3.94
CA ALA A 34 5.60 7.99 5.16
C ALA A 34 4.92 7.47 6.43
N CYS A 35 3.61 7.22 6.40
CA CYS A 35 2.89 6.60 7.51
C CYS A 35 3.39 5.19 7.81
N CYS A 36 3.57 4.35 6.79
CA CYS A 36 4.09 2.99 6.95
C CYS A 36 5.52 3.00 7.52
N ILE A 37 6.38 3.87 7.02
CA ILE A 37 7.76 4.00 7.51
C ILE A 37 7.78 4.50 8.96
N ALA A 38 6.96 5.50 9.28
CA ALA A 38 6.91 6.11 10.61
C ALA A 38 6.42 5.12 11.68
N THR A 39 5.41 4.29 11.37
CA THR A 39 4.91 3.27 12.30
C THR A 39 5.75 2.00 12.30
N GLY A 40 6.49 1.75 11.21
CA GLY A 40 7.25 0.51 11.02
C GLY A 40 6.38 -0.70 10.65
N TYR A 41 5.13 -0.50 10.24
CA TYR A 41 4.19 -1.56 9.88
C TYR A 41 3.43 -1.25 8.59
N ALA A 42 3.17 -2.28 7.80
CA ALA A 42 2.25 -2.25 6.68
C ALA A 42 1.50 -3.58 6.58
N CYS A 43 0.21 -3.54 6.87
CA CYS A 43 -0.70 -4.66 6.59
C CYS A 43 -1.25 -4.46 5.18
N CYS A 44 -0.97 -5.40 4.29
CA CYS A 44 -1.30 -5.30 2.87
C CYS A 44 -2.22 -6.45 2.44
N ASP A 45 -3.17 -6.14 1.57
CA ASP A 45 -4.09 -7.11 0.99
C ASP A 45 -4.45 -6.69 -0.44
N TYR A 46 -4.27 -7.60 -1.40
CA TYR A 46 -4.66 -7.37 -2.79
C TYR A 46 -6.08 -7.85 -3.07
N GLU A 47 -6.84 -7.01 -3.76
CA GLU A 47 -8.03 -7.41 -4.47
C GLU A 47 -7.72 -7.62 -5.96
N THR A 48 -8.36 -8.58 -6.58
CA THR A 48 -8.12 -8.95 -7.98
C THR A 48 -9.42 -9.15 -8.73
N ASN A 49 -9.32 -9.35 -10.05
CA ASN A 49 -10.47 -9.71 -10.88
C ASN A 49 -10.83 -11.21 -10.82
N ALA A 50 -10.35 -11.94 -9.81
CA ALA A 50 -10.57 -13.38 -9.60
C ALA A 50 -10.01 -14.32 -10.69
N GLU A 51 -9.24 -13.80 -11.64
CA GLU A 51 -8.53 -14.61 -12.62
C GLU A 51 -7.28 -15.26 -11.99
N PRO A 52 -6.88 -16.46 -12.42
CA PRO A 52 -5.62 -17.05 -11.97
C PRO A 52 -4.41 -16.17 -12.30
N ILE A 53 -3.46 -16.09 -11.37
CA ILE A 53 -2.29 -15.18 -11.48
C ILE A 53 -1.46 -15.44 -12.76
N TYR A 54 -1.40 -16.69 -13.25
CA TYR A 54 -0.68 -17.05 -14.46
C TYR A 54 -1.39 -16.67 -15.76
N ASN A 55 -2.67 -16.30 -15.70
CA ASN A 55 -3.41 -15.86 -16.88
C ASN A 55 -3.00 -14.45 -17.30
N LYS A 56 -3.02 -14.19 -18.61
CA LYS A 56 -2.82 -12.83 -19.16
C LYS A 56 -3.92 -11.87 -18.79
N SER A 57 -5.12 -12.40 -18.52
CA SER A 57 -6.30 -11.63 -18.07
C SER A 57 -6.28 -11.26 -16.59
N PHE A 58 -5.31 -11.79 -15.80
CA PHE A 58 -5.16 -11.45 -14.40
C PHE A 58 -4.91 -9.96 -14.19
N LYS A 59 -5.67 -9.36 -13.27
CA LYS A 59 -5.54 -7.95 -12.89
C LYS A 59 -5.61 -7.78 -11.39
N PRO A 60 -4.60 -7.19 -10.76
CA PRO A 60 -4.75 -6.69 -9.40
C PRO A 60 -5.54 -5.39 -9.48
N THR A 61 -6.63 -5.30 -8.76
CA THR A 61 -7.57 -4.17 -8.87
C THR A 61 -7.33 -3.10 -7.83
N ILE A 62 -7.02 -3.50 -6.61
CA ILE A 62 -6.76 -2.62 -5.47
C ILE A 62 -5.68 -3.24 -4.59
N LEU A 63 -4.81 -2.41 -4.02
CA LEU A 63 -3.99 -2.76 -2.87
C LEU A 63 -4.48 -1.99 -1.65
N SER A 64 -5.03 -2.70 -0.67
CA SER A 64 -5.42 -2.14 0.62
C SER A 64 -4.23 -2.16 1.56
N VAL A 65 -4.01 -1.06 2.28
CA VAL A 65 -2.88 -0.90 3.19
C VAL A 65 -3.35 -0.31 4.51
N SER A 66 -2.96 -0.92 5.62
CA SER A 66 -3.12 -0.36 6.96
C SER A 66 -1.76 -0.27 7.64
N TRP A 67 -1.47 0.86 8.28
CA TRP A 67 -0.19 1.09 8.99
C TRP A 67 -0.36 1.11 10.51
N MET A 68 -1.59 1.13 10.99
CA MET A 68 -1.94 1.00 12.41
C MET A 68 -3.44 0.71 12.54
N PRO A 69 -3.90 0.15 13.69
CA PRO A 69 -5.31 -0.11 13.92
C PRO A 69 -6.18 1.12 13.70
N GLY A 70 -7.27 0.96 12.95
CA GLY A 70 -8.24 2.01 12.64
C GLY A 70 -7.85 2.95 11.51
N PHE A 71 -6.70 2.76 10.86
CA PHE A 71 -6.25 3.58 9.73
C PHE A 71 -5.92 2.72 8.52
N GLY A 72 -6.33 3.15 7.36
CA GLY A 72 -6.07 2.45 6.13
C GLY A 72 -6.23 3.32 4.90
N ALA A 73 -5.73 2.81 3.79
CA ALA A 73 -5.88 3.42 2.48
C ALA A 73 -5.98 2.35 1.40
N SER A 74 -6.59 2.71 0.29
CA SER A 74 -6.65 1.88 -0.90
C SER A 74 -5.88 2.55 -2.04
N ILE A 75 -4.98 1.80 -2.65
CA ILE A 75 -4.24 2.21 -3.85
C ILE A 75 -4.96 1.60 -5.06
N PRO A 76 -5.64 2.42 -5.89
CA PRO A 76 -6.28 1.91 -7.11
C PRO A 76 -5.25 1.41 -8.11
N LEU A 77 -5.47 0.20 -8.64
CA LEU A 77 -4.58 -0.46 -9.60
C LEU A 77 -5.28 -0.67 -10.95
N ASP A 78 -5.23 -1.86 -11.51
CA ASP A 78 -5.78 -2.18 -12.82
C ASP A 78 -7.30 -2.47 -12.75
N HIS A 79 -8.09 -1.43 -12.65
CA HIS A 79 -9.54 -1.51 -12.64
C HIS A 79 -10.13 -0.44 -13.58
N PHE A 80 -11.25 -0.76 -14.24
CA PHE A 80 -11.86 0.16 -15.19
C PHE A 80 -12.30 1.50 -14.57
N GLN A 81 -12.66 1.52 -13.29
CA GLN A 81 -13.04 2.73 -12.56
C GLN A 81 -11.86 3.51 -11.97
N THR A 82 -10.63 3.01 -12.07
CA THR A 82 -9.46 3.67 -11.47
C THR A 82 -9.33 5.13 -11.94
N LYS A 83 -9.62 5.39 -13.21
CA LYS A 83 -9.56 6.75 -13.77
C LYS A 83 -10.56 7.73 -13.15
N GLU A 84 -11.66 7.23 -12.60
CA GLU A 84 -12.67 8.07 -11.94
C GLU A 84 -12.20 8.59 -10.56
N TYR A 85 -11.32 7.84 -9.91
CA TYR A 85 -10.85 8.13 -8.54
C TYR A 85 -9.47 8.78 -8.49
N THR A 86 -8.70 8.73 -9.57
CA THR A 86 -7.30 9.14 -9.59
C THR A 86 -7.07 10.37 -10.46
N ALA A 87 -6.02 11.12 -10.14
CA ALA A 87 -5.61 12.30 -10.90
C ALA A 87 -5.17 11.94 -12.33
N PRO A 88 -5.28 12.87 -13.28
CA PRO A 88 -4.74 12.70 -14.62
C PRO A 88 -3.26 12.28 -14.59
N GLY A 89 -2.90 11.33 -15.44
CA GLY A 89 -1.53 10.80 -15.48
C GLY A 89 -1.23 9.73 -14.43
N TRP A 90 -2.22 9.27 -13.67
CA TRP A 90 -2.05 8.14 -12.77
C TRP A 90 -1.59 6.90 -13.53
N ASN A 91 -0.45 6.37 -13.16
CA ASN A 91 0.10 5.11 -13.68
C ASN A 91 0.20 4.13 -12.52
N TRP A 92 -0.76 3.22 -12.43
CA TRP A 92 -0.85 2.30 -11.31
C TRP A 92 0.38 1.39 -11.16
N LYS A 93 1.02 0.97 -12.27
CA LYS A 93 2.24 0.15 -12.21
C LYS A 93 3.40 0.91 -11.57
N LYS A 94 3.56 2.19 -11.93
CA LYS A 94 4.57 3.06 -11.31
C LYS A 94 4.26 3.32 -9.83
N MET A 95 2.99 3.50 -9.49
CA MET A 95 2.57 3.72 -8.10
C MET A 95 2.78 2.48 -7.24
N LEU A 96 2.41 1.30 -7.76
CA LEU A 96 2.63 0.02 -7.10
C LEU A 96 4.13 -0.24 -6.90
N ARG A 97 4.95 0.01 -7.93
CA ARG A 97 6.41 -0.15 -7.81
C ARG A 97 7.00 0.78 -6.75
N LYS A 98 6.59 2.04 -6.73
CA LYS A 98 7.05 2.99 -5.71
C LYS A 98 6.69 2.52 -4.30
N PHE A 99 5.46 2.09 -4.07
CA PHE A 99 5.05 1.52 -2.79
C PHE A 99 5.85 0.24 -2.46
N GLY A 100 6.03 -0.62 -3.45
CA GLY A 100 6.82 -1.84 -3.30
C GLY A 100 8.26 -1.56 -2.86
N GLU A 101 8.96 -0.68 -3.55
CA GLU A 101 10.35 -0.34 -3.25
C GLU A 101 10.52 0.33 -1.88
N GLU A 102 9.62 1.23 -1.51
CA GLU A 102 9.75 2.03 -0.29
C GLU A 102 9.14 1.37 0.95
N VAL A 103 8.20 0.44 0.80
CA VAL A 103 7.51 -0.23 1.92
C VAL A 103 7.72 -1.74 1.92
N ILE A 104 7.34 -2.44 0.85
CA ILE A 104 7.36 -3.91 0.81
C ILE A 104 8.80 -4.44 0.87
N GLU A 105 9.71 -3.82 0.15
CA GLU A 105 11.13 -4.17 0.11
C GLU A 105 11.95 -3.49 1.22
N ASN A 106 11.33 -2.70 2.08
CA ASN A 106 12.01 -2.01 3.17
C ASN A 106 12.18 -2.95 4.37
N TYR A 107 13.44 -3.20 4.76
CA TYR A 107 13.78 -4.05 5.90
C TYR A 107 13.27 -3.53 7.24
N ASP A 108 13.10 -2.22 7.38
CA ASP A 108 12.68 -1.57 8.62
C ASP A 108 11.15 -1.52 8.79
N VAL A 109 10.39 -1.97 7.78
CA VAL A 109 8.94 -2.07 7.84
C VAL A 109 8.55 -3.53 7.99
N VAL A 110 7.80 -3.85 9.04
CA VAL A 110 7.19 -5.18 9.21
C VAL A 110 5.97 -5.27 8.31
N LYS A 111 5.94 -6.27 7.42
CA LYS A 111 4.79 -6.56 6.56
C LYS A 111 3.91 -7.59 7.24
N VAL A 112 2.62 -7.32 7.22
CA VAL A 112 1.59 -8.22 7.76
C VAL A 112 0.61 -8.55 6.64
N ALA A 113 0.28 -9.82 6.44
CA ALA A 113 -0.70 -10.26 5.47
C ALA A 113 -1.39 -11.54 5.93
N TRP A 114 -2.68 -11.65 5.69
CA TRP A 114 -3.45 -12.84 6.07
C TRP A 114 -3.05 -14.07 5.23
N ASN A 115 -2.93 -13.89 3.93
CA ASN A 115 -2.51 -14.92 2.98
C ASN A 115 -1.29 -14.44 2.18
N TRP A 116 -0.21 -14.21 2.87
CA TRP A 116 0.99 -13.59 2.29
C TRP A 116 1.54 -14.32 1.06
N LYS A 117 1.31 -15.63 0.92
CA LYS A 117 1.74 -16.39 -0.27
C LYS A 117 1.05 -15.92 -1.54
N PHE A 118 -0.24 -15.60 -1.45
CA PHE A 118 -1.00 -15.06 -2.58
C PHE A 118 -0.51 -13.66 -2.94
N ASP A 119 -0.37 -12.80 -1.94
CA ASP A 119 0.13 -11.45 -2.13
C ASP A 119 1.57 -11.42 -2.66
N ASP A 120 2.41 -12.35 -2.19
CA ASP A 120 3.78 -12.51 -2.66
C ASP A 120 3.84 -12.91 -4.14
N GLN A 121 2.98 -13.81 -4.59
CA GLN A 121 2.89 -14.17 -6.02
C GLN A 121 2.51 -12.96 -6.89
N ILE A 122 1.60 -12.11 -6.40
CA ILE A 122 1.25 -10.87 -7.11
C ILE A 122 2.45 -9.92 -7.12
N ASN A 123 3.08 -9.70 -5.98
CA ASN A 123 4.27 -8.87 -5.88
C ASN A 123 5.36 -9.32 -6.85
N GLN A 124 5.68 -10.62 -6.88
CA GLN A 124 6.70 -11.19 -7.77
C GLN A 124 6.37 -10.97 -9.25
N LYS A 125 5.09 -11.07 -9.64
CA LYS A 125 4.65 -10.76 -11.00
C LYS A 125 5.03 -9.33 -11.43
N TYR A 126 5.04 -8.39 -10.48
CA TYR A 126 5.43 -7.02 -10.71
C TYR A 126 6.86 -6.71 -10.25
N LYS A 127 7.67 -7.75 -9.99
CA LYS A 127 9.08 -7.64 -9.58
C LYS A 127 9.26 -6.88 -8.28
N ILE A 128 8.38 -7.10 -7.34
CA ILE A 128 8.43 -6.59 -5.97
C ILE A 128 8.69 -7.79 -5.05
N PHE A 129 9.64 -7.69 -4.13
CA PHE A 129 10.05 -8.79 -3.28
C PHE A 129 9.98 -8.39 -1.81
N TYR A 130 9.31 -9.20 -1.00
CA TYR A 130 9.31 -9.00 0.45
C TYR A 130 10.72 -9.00 1.00
N ARG A 131 11.04 -8.00 1.81
CA ARG A 131 12.29 -7.88 2.56
C ARG A 131 11.99 -7.63 4.03
N GLY A 132 12.88 -8.12 4.91
CA GLY A 132 12.68 -7.99 6.34
C GLY A 132 11.62 -8.93 6.90
N THR A 133 10.96 -8.53 7.97
CA THR A 133 9.98 -9.34 8.69
C THR A 133 8.64 -9.33 7.98
N CYS A 134 8.08 -10.52 7.75
CA CYS A 134 6.73 -10.75 7.22
C CYS A 134 5.96 -11.64 8.21
N LEU A 135 4.82 -11.20 8.67
CA LEU A 135 3.94 -11.88 9.64
C LEU A 135 2.62 -12.27 9.02
#